data_98ea45c82d90eda4c82178c7fe7babb0
#
_entry.id   98ea45c82d90eda4c82178c7fe7babb0
#
_cell.length_a   1.000
_cell.length_b   1.000
_cell.length_c   1.000
_cell.angle_alpha   90.00
_cell.angle_beta   90.00
_cell.angle_gamma   90.00
#
_symmetry.space_group_name_H-M   'P 1'
#
loop_
_entity.id
_entity.type
_entity.pdbx_description
1 polymer ?
#
loop_
_entity_poly.entity_id
_entity_poly.type
_entity_poly.pdbx_seq_one_letter_code
_entity_poly.pdbx_strand_id
1 'polypeptide(L)'
;MPAPCALKDTGRYAVRHNPATYFTAGDDRDACQRDDVPLGTPESGALADALDQDVLPAFVFVTPDLCNDTHDCAVAVGDRWLARWIPRLVESAAYQHGATVIFIVWDEPTPMPFVVIAPTVVPGTAIGETIDHYALLHTTEQLLGLPLLGATPNTSAITTSLGR
;
A
#
# COMPACT_ATOMS: atom_id res chain seq x y z
N MET A 1 1.67 -12.31 7.47
CA MET A 1 1.87 -13.63 6.85
C MET A 1 2.79 -14.49 7.71
N PRO A 2 2.77 -15.83 7.58
CA PRO A 2 3.56 -16.74 8.44
C PRO A 2 5.04 -16.86 8.05
N ALA A 3 5.36 -16.60 6.78
CA ALA A 3 6.72 -16.67 6.23
C ALA A 3 6.78 -15.86 4.94
N PRO A 4 7.97 -15.48 4.43
CA PRO A 4 8.10 -14.84 3.13
C PRO A 4 7.41 -15.63 2.03
N CYS A 5 6.70 -14.92 1.12
CA CYS A 5 5.99 -15.51 -0.02
C CYS A 5 5.11 -16.72 0.35
N ALA A 6 4.33 -16.62 1.43
CA ALA A 6 3.49 -17.74 1.89
C ALA A 6 2.37 -18.03 0.90
N LEU A 7 2.36 -19.25 0.34
CA LEU A 7 1.45 -19.68 -0.74
C LEU A 7 0.15 -20.35 -0.24
N LYS A 8 -0.12 -20.32 1.06
CA LYS A 8 -1.31 -20.94 1.64
C LYS A 8 -1.87 -20.09 2.78
N ASP A 9 -3.20 -20.11 2.90
CA ASP A 9 -3.89 -19.49 4.03
C ASP A 9 -3.41 -20.08 5.36
N THR A 10 -3.21 -19.21 6.35
CA THR A 10 -2.78 -19.61 7.70
C THR A 10 -3.31 -18.61 8.73
N GLY A 11 -4.18 -19.06 9.62
CA GLY A 11 -4.80 -18.17 10.61
C GLY A 11 -5.56 -17.03 9.94
N ARG A 12 -5.12 -15.78 10.21
CA ARG A 12 -5.70 -14.58 9.59
C ARG A 12 -5.01 -14.15 8.30
N TYR A 13 -3.98 -14.84 7.87
CA TYR A 13 -3.34 -14.58 6.58
C TYR A 13 -4.13 -15.28 5.47
N ALA A 14 -4.58 -14.51 4.48
CA ALA A 14 -5.23 -15.01 3.26
C ALA A 14 -4.31 -14.78 2.05
N VAL A 15 -3.92 -15.87 1.38
CA VAL A 15 -3.03 -15.79 0.21
C VAL A 15 -3.66 -14.98 -0.92
N ARG A 16 -5.00 -15.01 -1.06
CA ARG A 16 -5.72 -14.22 -2.07
C ARG A 16 -5.58 -12.72 -1.90
N HIS A 17 -5.22 -12.24 -0.70
CA HIS A 17 -4.94 -10.84 -0.43
C HIS A 17 -3.46 -10.47 -0.60
N ASN A 18 -2.63 -11.42 -1.08
CA ASN A 18 -1.21 -11.19 -1.32
C ASN A 18 -0.89 -11.29 -2.82
N PRO A 19 -0.88 -10.18 -3.56
CA PRO A 19 -0.69 -10.18 -5.01
C PRO A 19 0.67 -10.74 -5.44
N ALA A 20 1.73 -10.57 -4.65
CA ALA A 20 3.06 -11.05 -4.98
C ALA A 20 3.12 -12.56 -5.23
N THR A 21 2.25 -13.33 -4.57
CA THR A 21 2.21 -14.80 -4.69
C THR A 21 1.70 -15.30 -6.04
N TYR A 22 1.07 -14.44 -6.85
CA TYR A 22 0.48 -14.81 -8.14
C TYR A 22 1.42 -14.60 -9.33
N PHE A 23 2.51 -13.86 -9.15
CA PHE A 23 3.53 -13.71 -10.17
C PHE A 23 4.46 -14.93 -10.19
N THR A 24 4.65 -15.53 -11.36
CA THR A 24 5.35 -16.84 -11.49
C THR A 24 6.29 -16.92 -12.69
N ALA A 25 6.49 -15.83 -13.43
CA ALA A 25 7.36 -15.80 -14.60
C ALA A 25 8.81 -15.51 -14.22
N GLY A 26 9.78 -16.10 -14.90
CA GLY A 26 11.20 -15.85 -14.66
C GLY A 26 11.60 -16.04 -13.19
N ASP A 27 12.15 -15.00 -12.60
CA ASP A 27 12.65 -14.92 -11.21
C ASP A 27 11.61 -14.35 -10.23
N ASP A 28 10.32 -14.26 -10.63
CA ASP A 28 9.25 -13.72 -9.76
C ASP A 28 9.17 -14.46 -8.41
N ARG A 29 9.40 -15.77 -8.39
CA ARG A 29 9.40 -16.55 -7.15
C ARG A 29 10.56 -16.20 -6.22
N ASP A 30 11.72 -15.96 -6.75
CA ASP A 30 12.88 -15.53 -5.97
C ASP A 30 12.68 -14.10 -5.46
N ALA A 31 12.11 -13.21 -6.28
CA ALA A 31 11.71 -11.87 -5.87
C ALA A 31 10.66 -11.92 -4.75
N CYS A 32 9.61 -12.75 -4.91
CA CYS A 32 8.59 -12.94 -3.88
C CYS A 32 9.21 -13.42 -2.54
N GLN A 33 10.11 -14.41 -2.58
CA GLN A 33 10.79 -14.90 -1.35
C GLN A 33 11.67 -13.84 -0.69
N ARG A 34 12.24 -12.93 -1.47
CA ARG A 34 13.13 -11.87 -0.95
C ARG A 34 12.36 -10.68 -0.43
N ASP A 35 11.31 -10.25 -1.14
CA ASP A 35 10.70 -8.93 -0.98
C ASP A 35 9.30 -8.97 -0.34
N ASP A 36 8.58 -10.10 -0.46
CA ASP A 36 7.25 -10.29 0.14
C ASP A 36 7.41 -10.93 1.53
N VAL A 37 7.53 -10.10 2.54
CA VAL A 37 7.93 -10.48 3.90
C VAL A 37 6.86 -10.14 4.94
N PRO A 38 6.85 -10.83 6.11
CA PRO A 38 5.97 -10.44 7.22
C PRO A 38 6.17 -8.98 7.63
N LEU A 39 5.08 -8.21 7.65
CA LEU A 39 5.11 -6.77 7.97
C LEU A 39 5.72 -6.47 9.34
N GLY A 40 5.37 -7.26 10.36
CA GLY A 40 5.70 -6.97 11.75
C GLY A 40 4.66 -6.08 12.45
N THR A 41 5.13 -5.33 13.44
CA THR A 41 4.36 -4.36 14.21
C THR A 41 4.96 -2.96 14.02
N PRO A 42 4.28 -1.87 14.44
CA PRO A 42 4.86 -0.53 14.38
C PRO A 42 6.17 -0.38 15.16
N GLU A 43 6.45 -1.29 16.11
CA GLU A 43 7.62 -1.27 16.97
C GLU A 43 8.76 -2.22 16.49
N SER A 44 8.47 -3.18 15.59
CA SER A 44 9.47 -4.16 15.13
C SER A 44 9.04 -4.92 13.89
N GLY A 45 10.00 -5.33 13.08
CA GLY A 45 9.79 -6.11 11.85
C GLY A 45 10.09 -5.32 10.60
N ALA A 46 9.89 -5.94 9.42
CA ALA A 46 10.45 -5.45 8.17
C ALA A 46 10.13 -3.98 7.85
N LEU A 47 8.88 -3.55 8.01
CA LEU A 47 8.53 -2.16 7.73
C LEU A 47 9.05 -1.20 8.80
N ALA A 48 8.94 -1.56 10.09
CA ALA A 48 9.47 -0.74 11.18
C ALA A 48 10.98 -0.53 11.04
N ASP A 49 11.71 -1.61 10.77
CA ASP A 49 13.16 -1.58 10.60
C ASP A 49 13.58 -0.72 9.39
N ALA A 50 12.83 -0.82 8.28
CA ALA A 50 13.08 0.01 7.08
C ALA A 50 12.80 1.51 7.32
N LEU A 51 11.77 1.84 8.10
CA LEU A 51 11.48 3.21 8.50
C LEU A 51 12.56 3.79 9.42
N ASP A 52 13.01 3.01 10.40
CA ASP A 52 14.02 3.44 11.37
C ASP A 52 15.40 3.63 10.74
N GLN A 53 15.72 2.85 9.70
CA GLN A 53 16.99 2.91 8.98
C GLN A 53 16.95 3.85 7.77
N ASP A 54 15.80 4.45 7.45
CA ASP A 54 15.57 5.29 6.26
C ASP A 54 15.95 4.58 4.94
N VAL A 55 15.54 3.31 4.82
CA VAL A 55 15.82 2.45 3.66
C VAL A 55 14.53 1.88 3.04
N LEU A 56 13.46 2.67 3.00
CA LEU A 56 12.22 2.24 2.37
C LEU A 56 12.45 1.92 0.89
N PRO A 57 11.91 0.79 0.39
CA PRO A 57 11.82 0.54 -1.05
C PRO A 57 11.04 1.65 -1.77
N ALA A 58 11.31 1.83 -3.07
CA ALA A 58 10.57 2.80 -3.90
C ALA A 58 9.07 2.53 -3.97
N PHE A 59 8.66 1.27 -3.79
CA PHE A 59 7.28 0.85 -3.73
C PHE A 59 7.07 -0.13 -2.57
N VAL A 60 6.10 0.14 -1.73
CA VAL A 60 5.70 -0.73 -0.61
C VAL A 60 4.21 -1.00 -0.70
N PHE A 61 3.82 -2.26 -0.81
CA PHE A 61 2.44 -2.70 -0.81
C PHE A 61 2.15 -3.41 0.52
N VAL A 62 1.25 -2.84 1.31
CA VAL A 62 0.91 -3.36 2.65
C VAL A 62 -0.49 -3.91 2.65
N THR A 63 -0.63 -5.21 2.89
CA THR A 63 -1.93 -5.85 3.11
C THR A 63 -2.03 -6.28 4.58
N PRO A 64 -2.96 -5.73 5.36
CA PRO A 64 -3.25 -6.22 6.71
C PRO A 64 -3.81 -7.64 6.70
N ASP A 65 -3.87 -8.29 7.86
CA ASP A 65 -4.56 -9.56 8.00
C ASP A 65 -6.09 -9.39 7.93
N LEU A 66 -6.82 -10.50 7.71
CA LEU A 66 -8.29 -10.56 7.53
C LEU A 66 -9.11 -9.82 8.60
N CYS A 67 -8.54 -9.50 9.74
CA CYS A 67 -9.21 -8.73 10.77
C CYS A 67 -8.85 -7.24 10.69
N ASN A 68 -7.60 -6.93 10.43
CA ASN A 68 -7.11 -5.55 10.35
C ASN A 68 -7.44 -4.89 9.00
N ASP A 69 -7.67 -5.67 7.94
CA ASP A 69 -8.16 -5.19 6.64
C ASP A 69 -9.69 -4.95 6.61
N THR A 70 -10.37 -5.30 7.71
CA THR A 70 -11.84 -5.20 7.91
C THR A 70 -12.68 -6.22 7.15
N HIS A 71 -12.09 -7.24 6.56
CA HIS A 71 -12.82 -8.32 5.89
C HIS A 71 -13.63 -9.18 6.89
N ASP A 72 -12.97 -9.71 7.93
CA ASP A 72 -13.59 -10.58 8.92
C ASP A 72 -14.01 -9.86 10.22
N CYS A 73 -13.56 -8.62 10.43
CA CYS A 73 -13.76 -7.87 11.67
C CYS A 73 -14.40 -6.49 11.40
N ALA A 74 -14.93 -5.89 12.47
CA ALA A 74 -15.54 -4.56 12.38
C ALA A 74 -14.51 -3.49 11.95
N VAL A 75 -14.96 -2.48 11.20
CA VAL A 75 -14.17 -1.34 10.72
C VAL A 75 -13.31 -0.71 11.81
N ALA A 76 -13.83 -0.62 13.04
CA ALA A 76 -13.07 -0.09 14.18
C ALA A 76 -11.79 -0.88 14.53
N VAL A 77 -11.64 -2.11 14.04
CA VAL A 77 -10.39 -2.88 14.22
C VAL A 77 -9.34 -2.38 13.24
N GLY A 78 -9.69 -2.24 11.96
CA GLY A 78 -8.82 -1.66 10.95
C GLY A 78 -8.43 -0.22 11.27
N ASP A 79 -9.40 0.60 11.74
CA ASP A 79 -9.13 1.97 12.18
C ASP A 79 -8.06 2.03 13.28
N ARG A 80 -8.16 1.18 14.31
CA ARG A 80 -7.12 1.09 15.36
C ARG A 80 -5.77 0.61 14.82
N TRP A 81 -5.76 -0.27 13.81
CA TRP A 81 -4.54 -0.72 13.17
C TRP A 81 -3.88 0.44 12.41
N LEU A 82 -4.64 1.18 11.61
CA LEU A 82 -4.17 2.38 10.92
C LEU A 82 -3.69 3.45 11.90
N ALA A 83 -4.42 3.68 13.00
CA ALA A 83 -4.05 4.65 14.03
C ALA A 83 -2.67 4.37 14.69
N ARG A 84 -2.18 3.13 14.60
CA ARG A 84 -0.82 2.78 15.06
C ARG A 84 0.23 2.94 13.97
N TRP A 85 -0.11 2.63 12.70
CA TRP A 85 0.86 2.66 11.61
C TRP A 85 1.04 4.04 10.98
N ILE A 86 -0.05 4.79 10.79
CA ILE A 86 0.02 6.09 10.11
C ILE A 86 0.98 7.07 10.79
N PRO A 87 0.97 7.24 12.14
CA PRO A 87 1.97 8.09 12.80
C PRO A 87 3.41 7.68 12.48
N ARG A 88 3.72 6.38 12.52
CA ARG A 88 5.06 5.86 12.19
C ARG A 88 5.48 6.20 10.76
N LEU A 89 4.56 6.10 9.81
CA LEU A 89 4.82 6.42 8.40
C LEU A 89 5.06 7.91 8.20
N VAL A 90 4.19 8.77 8.75
CA VAL A 90 4.30 10.22 8.54
C VAL A 90 5.44 10.88 9.35
N GLU A 91 5.92 10.23 10.41
CA GLU A 91 7.08 10.65 11.19
C GLU A 91 8.41 10.19 10.57
N SER A 92 8.39 9.29 9.58
CA SER A 92 9.61 8.79 8.92
C SER A 92 10.36 9.90 8.17
N ALA A 93 11.69 9.76 8.08
CA ALA A 93 12.53 10.70 7.35
C ALA A 93 12.11 10.79 5.87
N ALA A 94 11.84 9.68 5.22
CA ALA A 94 11.38 9.62 3.82
C ALA A 94 10.09 10.43 3.59
N TYR A 95 9.10 10.35 4.50
CA TYR A 95 7.89 11.15 4.42
C TYR A 95 8.18 12.64 4.68
N GLN A 96 8.91 12.95 5.73
CA GLN A 96 9.23 14.34 6.12
C GLN A 96 10.05 15.08 5.04
N HIS A 97 10.88 14.38 4.29
CA HIS A 97 11.62 14.93 3.16
C HIS A 97 10.78 15.03 1.86
N GLY A 98 9.51 14.67 1.90
CA GLY A 98 8.63 14.75 0.72
C GLY A 98 8.83 13.63 -0.30
N ALA A 99 9.54 12.57 0.04
CA ALA A 99 9.82 11.45 -0.85
C ALA A 99 8.73 10.36 -0.86
N THR A 100 7.77 10.41 0.06
CA THR A 100 6.75 9.38 0.23
C THR A 100 5.33 9.91 0.04
N VAL A 101 4.52 9.16 -0.71
CA VAL A 101 3.06 9.31 -0.78
C VAL A 101 2.44 8.03 -0.26
N ILE A 102 1.42 8.14 0.59
CA ILE A 102 0.70 7.01 1.18
C ILE A 102 -0.71 7.00 0.60
N PHE A 103 -1.09 5.87 -0.01
CA PHE A 103 -2.46 5.60 -0.44
C PHE A 103 -3.08 4.59 0.51
N ILE A 104 -4.26 4.91 1.05
CA ILE A 104 -5.08 3.97 1.81
C ILE A 104 -6.32 3.72 0.97
N VAL A 105 -6.50 2.48 0.54
CA VAL A 105 -7.55 2.12 -0.41
C VAL A 105 -8.10 0.74 -0.07
N TRP A 106 -9.40 0.57 -0.27
CA TRP A 106 -10.08 -0.74 -0.28
C TRP A 106 -10.31 -1.17 -1.73
N ASP A 107 -10.42 -2.46 -1.96
CA ASP A 107 -10.73 -3.03 -3.27
C ASP A 107 -12.26 -3.12 -3.52
N GLU A 108 -13.02 -3.30 -2.44
CA GLU A 108 -14.49 -3.42 -2.45
C GLU A 108 -15.12 -3.00 -1.09
N PRO A 109 -16.46 -2.77 -0.98
CA PRO A 109 -17.41 -2.57 -2.05
C PRO A 109 -17.33 -1.16 -2.67
N THR A 110 -17.96 -0.97 -3.81
CA THR A 110 -18.10 0.37 -4.42
C THR A 110 -19.32 1.10 -3.83
N PRO A 111 -19.22 2.41 -3.43
CA PRO A 111 -17.98 3.20 -3.40
C PRO A 111 -17.05 2.78 -2.26
N MET A 112 -15.75 2.75 -2.55
CA MET A 112 -14.73 2.38 -1.57
C MET A 112 -14.03 3.61 -0.98
N PRO A 113 -13.54 3.54 0.26
CA PRO A 113 -12.68 4.58 0.81
C PRO A 113 -11.38 4.70 0.01
N PHE A 114 -10.98 5.94 -0.27
CA PHE A 114 -9.72 6.26 -0.91
C PHE A 114 -9.13 7.50 -0.23
N VAL A 115 -7.98 7.35 0.41
CA VAL A 115 -7.31 8.44 1.14
C VAL A 115 -5.88 8.58 0.65
N VAL A 116 -5.46 9.81 0.41
CA VAL A 116 -4.09 10.15 0.06
C VAL A 116 -3.47 10.99 1.16
N ILE A 117 -2.29 10.57 1.61
CA ILE A 117 -1.50 11.28 2.61
C ILE A 117 -0.14 11.59 2.00
N ALA A 118 0.16 12.88 1.82
CA ALA A 118 1.45 13.35 1.33
C ALA A 118 1.74 14.75 1.88
N PRO A 119 3.01 15.14 2.06
CA PRO A 119 3.36 16.49 2.53
C PRO A 119 2.84 17.62 1.64
N THR A 120 2.59 17.33 0.35
CA THR A 120 2.09 18.29 -0.65
C THR A 120 0.56 18.41 -0.67
N VAL A 121 -0.16 17.51 -0.01
CA VAL A 121 -1.63 17.48 0.00
C VAL A 121 -2.15 18.32 1.16
N VAL A 122 -2.99 19.30 0.87
CA VAL A 122 -3.65 20.11 1.90
C VAL A 122 -4.66 19.24 2.65
N PRO A 123 -4.57 19.15 3.99
CA PRO A 123 -5.52 18.37 4.79
C PRO A 123 -6.97 18.79 4.53
N GLY A 124 -7.86 17.81 4.40
CA GLY A 124 -9.28 18.05 4.13
C GLY A 124 -9.62 18.31 2.66
N THR A 125 -8.65 18.28 1.75
CA THR A 125 -8.94 18.32 0.31
C THR A 125 -9.78 17.11 -0.10
N ALA A 126 -10.90 17.37 -0.80
CA ALA A 126 -11.73 16.34 -1.39
C ALA A 126 -11.54 16.32 -2.91
N ILE A 127 -11.39 15.13 -3.47
CA ILE A 127 -11.33 14.91 -4.91
C ILE A 127 -12.78 14.68 -5.38
N GLY A 128 -13.27 15.55 -6.26
CA GLY A 128 -14.65 15.47 -6.79
C GLY A 128 -14.81 14.51 -7.97
N GLU A 129 -13.73 13.93 -8.47
CA GLU A 129 -13.73 13.02 -9.61
C GLU A 129 -13.85 11.57 -9.15
N THR A 130 -14.43 10.72 -10.01
CA THR A 130 -14.43 9.28 -9.77
C THR A 130 -13.04 8.71 -9.99
N ILE A 131 -12.50 8.07 -8.96
CA ILE A 131 -11.22 7.39 -8.99
C ILE A 131 -11.47 5.89 -8.94
N ASP A 132 -10.78 5.15 -9.79
CA ASP A 132 -10.78 3.69 -9.82
C ASP A 132 -9.37 3.12 -9.59
N HIS A 133 -9.25 1.80 -9.54
CA HIS A 133 -7.95 1.14 -9.35
C HIS A 133 -6.99 1.37 -10.52
N TYR A 134 -7.48 1.61 -11.73
CA TYR A 134 -6.63 1.95 -12.88
C TYR A 134 -6.02 3.34 -12.74
N ALA A 135 -6.77 4.30 -12.20
CA ALA A 135 -6.23 5.63 -11.89
C ALA A 135 -5.13 5.57 -10.82
N LEU A 136 -5.29 4.72 -9.79
CA LEU A 136 -4.26 4.46 -8.79
C LEU A 136 -3.01 3.82 -9.40
N LEU A 137 -3.17 2.81 -10.25
CA LEU A 137 -2.05 2.17 -10.95
C LEU A 137 -1.34 3.17 -11.86
N HIS A 138 -2.07 3.92 -12.69
CA HIS A 138 -1.51 4.99 -13.53
C HIS A 138 -0.68 5.98 -12.70
N THR A 139 -1.22 6.41 -11.56
CA THR A 139 -0.50 7.33 -10.65
C THR A 139 0.78 6.71 -10.13
N THR A 140 0.73 5.45 -9.71
CA THR A 140 1.89 4.70 -9.22
C THR A 140 2.96 4.57 -10.30
N GLU A 141 2.56 4.22 -11.53
CA GLU A 141 3.45 4.12 -12.69
C GLU A 141 4.15 5.46 -12.98
N GLN A 142 3.40 6.55 -12.99
CA GLN A 142 3.98 7.89 -13.19
C GLN A 142 4.94 8.31 -12.08
N LEU A 143 4.58 8.08 -10.81
CA LEU A 143 5.44 8.42 -9.68
C LEU A 143 6.76 7.66 -9.69
N LEU A 144 6.75 6.42 -10.20
CA LEU A 144 7.91 5.55 -10.30
C LEU A 144 8.65 5.65 -11.66
N GLY A 145 8.15 6.44 -12.61
CA GLY A 145 8.73 6.55 -13.95
C GLY A 145 8.62 5.27 -14.77
N LEU A 146 7.59 4.48 -14.54
CA LEU A 146 7.32 3.20 -15.22
C LEU A 146 6.48 3.40 -16.48
N PRO A 147 6.56 2.51 -17.47
CA PRO A 147 5.64 2.47 -18.60
C PRO A 147 4.21 2.17 -18.12
N LEU A 148 3.22 2.79 -18.78
CA LEU A 148 1.82 2.52 -18.52
C LEU A 148 1.41 1.12 -18.99
N LEU A 149 0.70 0.36 -18.16
CA LEU A 149 0.31 -1.03 -18.41
C LEU A 149 -1.20 -1.18 -18.68
N GLY A 150 -1.54 -2.15 -19.49
CA GLY A 150 -2.92 -2.61 -19.67
C GLY A 150 -3.89 -1.49 -20.04
N ALA A 151 -4.84 -1.19 -19.16
CA ALA A 151 -5.88 -0.17 -19.36
C ALA A 151 -5.50 1.21 -18.79
N THR A 152 -4.37 1.36 -18.09
CA THR A 152 -3.98 2.62 -17.43
C THR A 152 -3.82 3.81 -18.37
N PRO A 153 -3.41 3.67 -19.65
CA PRO A 153 -3.40 4.80 -20.60
C PRO A 153 -4.76 5.44 -20.85
N ASN A 154 -5.86 4.75 -20.52
CA ASN A 154 -7.23 5.23 -20.72
C ASN A 154 -7.80 5.93 -19.50
N THR A 155 -7.02 6.07 -18.42
CA THR A 155 -7.42 6.74 -17.18
C THR A 155 -6.52 7.94 -16.92
N SER A 156 -6.99 8.86 -16.08
CA SER A 156 -6.17 10.00 -15.63
C SER A 156 -5.46 9.63 -14.33
N ALA A 157 -4.19 9.97 -14.21
CA ALA A 157 -3.51 9.91 -12.93
C ALA A 157 -4.03 10.99 -11.98
N ILE A 158 -4.01 10.70 -10.68
CA ILE A 158 -4.43 11.63 -9.61
C ILE A 158 -3.32 12.58 -9.17
N THR A 159 -2.24 12.69 -9.94
CA THR A 159 -1.05 13.50 -9.60
C THR A 159 -1.36 14.99 -9.44
N THR A 160 -2.32 15.55 -10.20
CA THR A 160 -2.74 16.95 -10.06
C THR A 160 -3.25 17.24 -8.64
N SER A 161 -3.94 16.29 -8.02
CA SER A 161 -4.43 16.40 -6.65
C SER A 161 -3.32 16.22 -5.60
N LEU A 162 -2.16 15.69 -6.00
CA LEU A 162 -0.97 15.54 -5.15
C LEU A 162 -0.09 16.79 -5.12
N GLY A 163 -0.45 17.86 -5.86
CA GLY A 163 0.34 19.08 -5.95
C GLY A 163 1.67 18.92 -6.70
N ARG A 164 1.74 17.96 -7.62
CA ARG A 164 2.93 17.66 -8.44
C ARG A 164 2.64 17.88 -9.92
#